data_f1399016792f4a70f141003d9589a2b0
#
_entry.id   f1399016792f4a70f141003d9589a2b0
#
_cell.length_a   1.000
_cell.length_b   1.000
_cell.length_c   1.000
_cell.angle_alpha   90.00
_cell.angle_beta   90.00
_cell.angle_gamma   90.00
#
_symmetry.space_group_name_H-M   'P 1'
#
loop_
_entity.id
_entity.type
_entity.pdbx_description
1 polymer ?
#
loop_
_entity_poly.entity_id
_entity_poly.type
_entity_poly.pdbx_seq_one_letter_code
_entity_poly.pdbx_strand_id
1 'polypeptide(L)'
;FFDRDDQLAISSTEQLAACAAKHHMLLDLHGLKPFGIQRAYPNILNFEGVKGLENSKWEPIVNGAPLHDFPRYDVTAPYLRQLAGPMDYTPGAMVNATRSLFRSVNDHPMSQGTRVHQMAMYTVFEAPLQMHADSPSKYMKEQECTDFIAKVPTTFDETIALDGKIAEYITIARRKGN
;
A
#
# COMPACT_ATOMS: atom_id res chain seq x y z
N PHE A 1 2.85 4.10 -18.03
CA PHE A 1 3.36 4.95 -16.95
C PHE A 1 3.50 6.39 -17.43
N PHE A 2 2.80 7.33 -16.79
CA PHE A 2 2.93 8.76 -17.03
C PHE A 2 3.54 9.39 -15.79
N ASP A 3 4.86 9.49 -15.73
CA ASP A 3 5.54 10.31 -14.70
C ASP A 3 5.48 11.79 -15.09
N ARG A 4 4.24 12.24 -15.40
CA ARG A 4 3.91 13.59 -15.85
C ARG A 4 2.56 14.00 -15.28
N ASP A 5 2.42 15.28 -14.98
CA ASP A 5 1.18 15.92 -14.51
C ASP A 5 0.76 17.11 -15.40
N ASP A 6 1.22 17.11 -16.65
CA ASP A 6 0.78 18.08 -17.64
C ASP A 6 -0.62 17.77 -18.20
N GLN A 7 -1.19 18.70 -18.90
CA GLN A 7 -2.55 18.62 -19.44
C GLN A 7 -2.76 17.38 -20.32
N LEU A 8 -1.75 16.95 -21.06
CA LEU A 8 -1.85 15.76 -21.92
C LEU A 8 -1.99 14.49 -21.08
N ALA A 9 -1.18 14.34 -20.03
CA ALA A 9 -1.23 13.18 -19.13
C ALA A 9 -2.57 13.13 -18.39
N ILE A 10 -3.06 14.27 -17.88
CA ILE A 10 -4.36 14.36 -17.21
C ILE A 10 -5.49 13.97 -18.16
N SER A 11 -5.55 14.57 -19.35
CA SER A 11 -6.60 14.27 -20.35
C SER A 11 -6.56 12.81 -20.81
N SER A 12 -5.37 12.22 -20.96
CA SER A 12 -5.21 10.80 -21.30
C SER A 12 -5.71 9.89 -20.20
N THR A 13 -5.46 10.25 -18.94
CA THR A 13 -5.94 9.50 -17.78
C THR A 13 -7.47 9.56 -17.67
N GLU A 14 -8.08 10.72 -17.92
CA GLU A 14 -9.52 10.88 -17.95
C GLU A 14 -10.16 10.01 -19.05
N GLN A 15 -9.59 10.02 -20.25
CA GLN A 15 -10.07 9.20 -21.37
C GLN A 15 -9.95 7.69 -21.05
N LEU A 16 -8.84 7.29 -20.45
CA LEU A 16 -8.63 5.91 -19.99
C LEU A 16 -9.69 5.50 -18.95
N ALA A 17 -9.91 6.35 -17.95
CA ALA A 17 -10.88 6.10 -16.89
C ALA A 17 -12.31 5.99 -17.44
N ALA A 18 -12.69 6.90 -18.35
CA ALA A 18 -13.99 6.86 -19.01
C ALA A 18 -14.16 5.61 -19.89
N CYS A 19 -13.13 5.24 -20.64
CA CYS A 19 -13.13 4.01 -21.44
C CYS A 19 -13.29 2.76 -20.57
N ALA A 20 -12.50 2.66 -19.50
CA ALA A 20 -12.59 1.55 -18.55
C ALA A 20 -13.98 1.46 -17.89
N ALA A 21 -14.54 2.59 -17.47
CA ALA A 21 -15.89 2.64 -16.90
C ALA A 21 -16.95 2.13 -17.89
N LYS A 22 -16.86 2.52 -19.15
CA LYS A 22 -17.75 2.04 -20.22
C LYS A 22 -17.69 0.51 -20.40
N HIS A 23 -16.55 -0.08 -20.10
CA HIS A 23 -16.33 -1.53 -20.19
C HIS A 23 -16.46 -2.23 -18.82
N HIS A 24 -16.99 -1.57 -17.80
CA HIS A 24 -17.15 -2.11 -16.44
C HIS A 24 -15.85 -2.61 -15.81
N MET A 25 -14.73 -1.91 -16.09
CA MET A 25 -13.41 -2.24 -15.56
C MET A 25 -13.05 -1.32 -14.40
N LEU A 26 -12.44 -1.90 -13.38
CA LEU A 26 -11.80 -1.19 -12.28
C LEU A 26 -10.34 -0.88 -12.64
N LEU A 27 -9.82 0.19 -12.09
CA LEU A 27 -8.46 0.65 -12.36
C LEU A 27 -7.65 0.79 -11.07
N ASP A 28 -6.42 0.33 -11.13
CA ASP A 28 -5.32 0.67 -10.23
C ASP A 28 -4.23 1.35 -11.08
N LEU A 29 -3.94 2.60 -10.81
CA LEU A 29 -3.10 3.43 -11.67
C LEU A 29 -1.68 3.53 -11.12
N HIS A 30 -0.73 2.93 -11.83
CA HIS A 30 0.69 2.97 -11.50
C HIS A 30 1.42 4.11 -12.20
N GLY A 31 2.46 4.66 -11.54
CA GLY A 31 3.25 5.77 -12.03
C GLY A 31 2.50 7.11 -12.05
N LEU A 32 1.36 7.19 -11.38
CA LEU A 32 0.55 8.39 -11.25
C LEU A 32 0.33 8.77 -9.78
N LYS A 33 0.24 10.06 -9.53
CA LYS A 33 -0.16 10.61 -8.24
C LYS A 33 -1.67 10.88 -8.25
N PRO A 34 -2.37 10.70 -7.12
CA PRO A 34 -3.78 11.09 -7.02
C PRO A 34 -3.95 12.59 -7.26
N PHE A 35 -4.92 12.95 -8.08
CA PHE A 35 -5.27 14.35 -8.36
C PHE A 35 -6.79 14.63 -8.33
N GLY A 36 -7.55 13.75 -7.68
CA GLY A 36 -8.98 13.93 -7.45
C GLY A 36 -9.89 13.39 -8.55
N ILE A 37 -9.36 12.82 -9.63
CA ILE A 37 -10.10 12.25 -10.75
C ILE A 37 -11.08 11.14 -10.33
N GLN A 38 -10.80 10.41 -9.26
CA GLN A 38 -11.68 9.35 -8.73
C GLN A 38 -13.06 9.87 -8.28
N ARG A 39 -13.21 11.17 -8.09
CA ARG A 39 -14.52 11.79 -7.83
C ARG A 39 -15.43 11.76 -9.06
N ALA A 40 -14.84 11.91 -10.25
CA ALA A 40 -15.55 11.81 -11.51
C ALA A 40 -15.62 10.37 -12.03
N TYR A 41 -14.59 9.57 -11.74
CA TYR A 41 -14.41 8.19 -12.19
C TYR A 41 -14.17 7.25 -11.01
N PRO A 42 -15.23 6.85 -10.28
CA PRO A 42 -15.11 5.99 -9.08
C PRO A 42 -14.67 4.56 -9.39
N ASN A 43 -14.54 4.20 -10.66
CA ASN A 43 -13.90 2.96 -11.08
C ASN A 43 -12.36 2.97 -10.94
N ILE A 44 -11.75 4.11 -10.62
CA ILE A 44 -10.36 4.19 -10.19
C ILE A 44 -10.33 3.94 -8.68
N LEU A 45 -9.77 2.80 -8.28
CA LEU A 45 -9.73 2.38 -6.88
C LEU A 45 -8.49 2.89 -6.16
N ASN A 46 -7.33 2.73 -6.78
CA ASN A 46 -6.05 3.06 -6.19
C ASN A 46 -5.15 3.85 -7.14
N PHE A 47 -4.14 4.45 -6.53
CA PHE A 47 -2.97 5.00 -7.22
C PHE A 47 -1.71 4.49 -6.53
N GLU A 48 -0.71 4.08 -7.29
CA GLU A 48 0.59 3.75 -6.70
C GLU A 48 1.19 4.99 -6.02
N GLY A 49 1.71 5.96 -6.73
CA GLY A 49 2.25 7.24 -6.26
C GLY A 49 2.82 7.24 -4.83
N VAL A 50 3.41 6.12 -4.40
CA VAL A 50 3.93 5.83 -3.07
C VAL A 50 5.17 4.94 -3.21
N LYS A 51 6.11 5.01 -2.28
CA LYS A 51 7.19 4.02 -2.21
C LYS A 51 6.63 2.74 -1.58
N GLY A 52 6.04 1.87 -2.43
CA GLY A 52 5.44 0.61 -2.01
C GLY A 52 6.48 -0.39 -1.49
N LEU A 53 6.00 -1.45 -0.84
CA LEU A 53 6.86 -2.46 -0.22
C LEU A 53 7.76 -3.18 -1.23
N GLU A 54 7.39 -3.25 -2.50
CA GLU A 54 8.24 -3.83 -3.55
C GLU A 54 9.64 -3.20 -3.63
N ASN A 55 9.77 -1.93 -3.25
CA ASN A 55 11.05 -1.24 -3.21
C ASN A 55 12.05 -1.86 -2.23
N SER A 56 11.61 -2.71 -1.31
CA SER A 56 12.48 -3.49 -0.43
C SER A 56 13.40 -4.44 -1.21
N LYS A 57 13.00 -4.86 -2.41
CA LYS A 57 13.79 -5.73 -3.30
C LYS A 57 15.07 -5.06 -3.80
N TRP A 58 15.05 -3.74 -3.89
CA TRP A 58 16.11 -2.90 -4.43
C TRP A 58 16.68 -1.93 -3.42
N GLU A 59 16.33 -2.11 -2.14
CA GLU A 59 16.77 -1.21 -1.08
C GLU A 59 18.29 -1.13 -1.00
N PRO A 60 18.89 0.05 -1.14
CA PRO A 60 20.34 0.20 -1.02
C PRO A 60 20.83 -0.21 0.36
N ILE A 61 21.91 -0.99 0.38
CA ILE A 61 22.60 -1.37 1.62
C ILE A 61 23.84 -0.50 1.78
N VAL A 62 23.88 0.29 2.83
CA VAL A 62 24.98 1.20 3.15
C VAL A 62 25.53 0.83 4.52
N ASN A 63 26.84 0.61 4.61
CA ASN A 63 27.52 0.17 5.85
C ASN A 63 26.85 -1.06 6.51
N GLY A 64 26.39 -2.01 5.69
CA GLY A 64 25.77 -3.25 6.16
C GLY A 64 24.33 -3.14 6.62
N ALA A 65 23.69 -1.99 6.46
CA ALA A 65 22.28 -1.77 6.82
C ALA A 65 21.49 -1.15 5.65
N PRO A 66 20.16 -1.34 5.58
CA PRO A 66 19.32 -0.67 4.60
C PRO A 66 19.38 0.85 4.78
N LEU A 67 19.45 1.57 3.67
CA LEU A 67 19.49 3.05 3.66
C LEU A 67 18.22 3.64 4.29
N HIS A 68 17.06 3.12 3.90
CA HIS A 68 15.79 3.59 4.39
C HIS A 68 15.23 2.69 5.50
N ASP A 69 14.52 3.32 6.42
CA ASP A 69 13.78 2.67 7.51
C ASP A 69 12.32 2.51 7.07
N PHE A 70 11.97 1.33 6.53
CA PHE A 70 10.62 1.07 6.06
C PHE A 70 9.58 1.11 7.19
N PRO A 71 9.77 0.51 8.36
CA PRO A 71 8.81 0.63 9.45
C PRO A 71 8.49 2.08 9.83
N ARG A 72 9.49 2.95 9.83
CA ARG A 72 9.30 4.38 10.07
C ARG A 72 8.58 5.06 8.92
N TYR A 73 8.90 4.70 7.69
CA TYR A 73 8.19 5.18 6.51
C TYR A 73 6.73 4.76 6.53
N ASP A 74 6.43 3.52 6.87
CA ASP A 74 5.08 2.95 6.89
C ASP A 74 4.16 3.67 7.89
N VAL A 75 4.67 4.12 9.03
CA VAL A 75 3.91 4.94 9.98
C VAL A 75 3.93 6.44 9.66
N THR A 76 4.66 6.85 8.62
CA THR A 76 4.67 8.23 8.11
C THR A 76 3.71 8.40 6.92
N ALA A 77 3.67 7.42 6.03
CA ALA A 77 2.91 7.47 4.79
C ALA A 77 1.42 7.81 4.99
N PRO A 78 0.70 7.28 6.00
CA PRO A 78 -0.70 7.63 6.24
C PRO A 78 -0.94 9.11 6.52
N TYR A 79 -0.01 9.78 7.18
CA TYR A 79 -0.15 11.21 7.51
C TYR A 79 0.06 12.13 6.30
N LEU A 80 0.73 11.66 5.27
CA LEU A 80 1.11 12.47 4.10
C LEU A 80 0.42 11.95 2.83
N ARG A 81 0.72 10.72 2.43
CA ARG A 81 0.28 10.18 1.16
C ARG A 81 -1.23 9.90 1.11
N GLN A 82 -1.82 9.41 2.19
CA GLN A 82 -3.25 9.10 2.23
C GLN A 82 -4.16 10.33 2.29
N LEU A 83 -3.64 11.53 2.54
CA LEU A 83 -4.39 12.76 2.36
C LEU A 83 -4.88 12.96 0.91
N ALA A 84 -4.19 12.37 -0.05
CA ALA A 84 -4.57 12.39 -1.46
C ALA A 84 -5.50 11.25 -1.88
N GLY A 85 -5.78 10.30 -0.97
CA GLY A 85 -6.67 9.15 -1.22
C GLY A 85 -5.95 7.80 -1.17
N PRO A 86 -6.65 6.73 -1.59
CA PRO A 86 -6.15 5.36 -1.55
C PRO A 86 -4.79 5.18 -2.21
N MET A 87 -4.02 4.19 -1.72
CA MET A 87 -2.69 3.89 -2.27
C MET A 87 -2.47 2.40 -2.44
N ASP A 88 -1.87 2.01 -3.56
CA ASP A 88 -1.36 0.67 -3.77
C ASP A 88 0.04 0.54 -3.18
N TYR A 89 0.11 0.06 -1.93
CA TYR A 89 1.36 -0.14 -1.20
C TYR A 89 1.88 -1.58 -1.30
N THR A 90 0.99 -2.54 -1.49
CA THR A 90 1.29 -3.98 -1.49
C THR A 90 1.88 -4.49 -0.17
N PRO A 91 1.14 -4.43 0.95
CA PRO A 91 1.58 -4.94 2.24
C PRO A 91 1.53 -6.47 2.34
N GLY A 92 1.90 -7.00 3.50
CA GLY A 92 1.65 -8.40 3.85
C GLY A 92 2.82 -9.35 3.61
N ALA A 93 4.06 -8.85 3.61
CA ALA A 93 5.22 -9.74 3.54
C ALA A 93 5.25 -10.71 4.73
N MET A 94 5.31 -12.01 4.45
CA MET A 94 5.39 -13.08 5.44
C MET A 94 6.83 -13.38 5.87
N VAL A 95 7.81 -12.96 5.07
CA VAL A 95 9.24 -13.01 5.40
C VAL A 95 9.68 -11.64 5.90
N ASN A 96 10.14 -11.58 7.14
CA ASN A 96 10.45 -10.32 7.82
C ASN A 96 11.83 -10.41 8.49
N ALA A 97 12.53 -9.30 8.58
CA ALA A 97 13.84 -9.22 9.22
C ALA A 97 13.99 -7.93 10.03
N THR A 98 14.76 -8.01 11.10
CA THR A 98 15.24 -6.81 11.78
C THR A 98 16.12 -6.01 10.83
N ARG A 99 16.30 -4.72 11.09
CA ARG A 99 17.14 -3.84 10.25
C ARG A 99 18.54 -4.41 10.00
N SER A 100 19.17 -5.03 10.99
CA SER A 100 20.51 -5.61 10.88
C SER A 100 20.59 -6.91 10.06
N LEU A 101 19.50 -7.65 10.02
CA LEU A 101 19.39 -8.91 9.28
C LEU A 101 18.74 -8.76 7.90
N PHE A 102 18.18 -7.60 7.63
CA PHE A 102 17.55 -7.32 6.33
C PHE A 102 18.56 -7.45 5.19
N ARG A 103 18.09 -8.03 4.10
CA ARG A 103 18.85 -8.15 2.84
C ARG A 103 17.94 -7.77 1.68
N SER A 104 18.46 -6.98 0.77
CA SER A 104 17.81 -6.61 -0.48
C SER A 104 18.03 -7.73 -1.49
N VAL A 105 17.07 -8.63 -1.63
CA VAL A 105 17.13 -9.79 -2.53
C VAL A 105 15.87 -9.84 -3.37
N ASN A 106 16.05 -9.75 -4.69
CA ASN A 106 14.94 -9.70 -5.63
C ASN A 106 14.13 -11.01 -5.64
N ASP A 107 14.79 -12.16 -5.66
CA ASP A 107 14.16 -13.47 -5.81
C ASP A 107 13.59 -14.01 -4.49
N HIS A 108 14.07 -13.48 -3.36
CA HIS A 108 13.63 -13.87 -2.03
C HIS A 108 13.39 -12.61 -1.17
N PRO A 109 12.42 -11.79 -1.57
CA PRO A 109 12.17 -10.52 -0.91
C PRO A 109 11.71 -10.71 0.55
N MET A 110 12.07 -9.75 1.37
CA MET A 110 11.66 -9.67 2.76
C MET A 110 11.33 -8.22 3.13
N SER A 111 10.50 -8.02 4.14
CA SER A 111 10.29 -6.69 4.72
C SER A 111 11.21 -6.44 5.91
N GLN A 112 11.44 -5.17 6.22
CA GLN A 112 11.97 -4.77 7.53
C GLN A 112 10.86 -4.80 8.58
N GLY A 113 11.21 -5.08 9.83
CA GLY A 113 10.27 -5.09 10.95
C GLY A 113 9.64 -6.45 11.20
N THR A 114 8.34 -6.47 11.47
CA THR A 114 7.63 -7.67 11.90
C THR A 114 6.46 -7.99 10.99
N ARG A 115 6.02 -9.26 11.01
CA ARG A 115 4.81 -9.70 10.30
C ARG A 115 3.56 -8.98 10.80
N VAL A 116 3.46 -8.77 12.12
CA VAL A 116 2.31 -8.06 12.72
C VAL A 116 2.22 -6.62 12.20
N HIS A 117 3.36 -5.95 12.00
CA HIS A 117 3.39 -4.64 11.35
C HIS A 117 2.82 -4.70 9.91
N GLN A 118 3.21 -5.73 9.15
CA GLN A 118 2.67 -5.95 7.80
C GLN A 118 1.16 -6.21 7.81
N MET A 119 0.67 -6.97 8.78
CA MET A 119 -0.77 -7.24 8.94
C MET A 119 -1.56 -5.98 9.34
N ALA A 120 -1.01 -5.14 10.21
CA ALA A 120 -1.65 -3.91 10.64
C ALA A 120 -1.89 -2.94 9.47
N MET A 121 -1.05 -2.95 8.45
CA MET A 121 -1.18 -2.09 7.28
C MET A 121 -2.47 -2.32 6.49
N TYR A 122 -3.04 -3.54 6.51
CA TYR A 122 -4.34 -3.81 5.89
C TYR A 122 -5.50 -3.05 6.55
N THR A 123 -5.33 -2.65 7.80
CA THR A 123 -6.31 -1.80 8.51
C THR A 123 -5.93 -0.34 8.42
N VAL A 124 -4.64 -0.01 8.52
CA VAL A 124 -4.17 1.38 8.55
C VAL A 124 -4.22 2.03 7.17
N PHE A 125 -3.78 1.31 6.13
CA PHE A 125 -3.76 1.86 4.78
C PHE A 125 -5.14 1.77 4.12
N GLU A 126 -5.52 2.85 3.48
CA GLU A 126 -6.73 2.86 2.67
C GLU A 126 -6.39 2.40 1.25
N ALA A 127 -6.97 1.27 0.88
CA ALA A 127 -6.85 0.70 -0.45
C ALA A 127 -8.05 -0.22 -0.72
N PRO A 128 -9.06 0.22 -1.49
CA PRO A 128 -10.20 -0.62 -1.84
C PRO A 128 -9.84 -1.89 -2.63
N LEU A 129 -8.71 -1.88 -3.29
CA LEU A 129 -8.08 -3.04 -3.91
C LEU A 129 -6.73 -3.30 -3.22
N GLN A 130 -6.69 -4.25 -2.29
CA GLN A 130 -5.49 -4.61 -1.54
C GLN A 130 -4.70 -5.69 -2.28
N MET A 131 -3.49 -5.34 -2.70
CA MET A 131 -2.53 -6.31 -3.23
C MET A 131 -1.78 -7.02 -2.09
N HIS A 132 -1.25 -8.21 -2.38
CA HIS A 132 -0.50 -9.01 -1.43
C HIS A 132 0.97 -9.13 -1.86
N ALA A 133 1.89 -8.92 -0.93
CA ALA A 133 3.32 -8.87 -1.22
C ALA A 133 3.94 -10.23 -1.56
N ASP A 134 3.41 -11.31 -0.99
CA ASP A 134 4.04 -12.63 -1.06
C ASP A 134 3.29 -13.64 -1.93
N SER A 135 3.94 -14.77 -2.19
CA SER A 135 3.35 -15.86 -2.97
C SER A 135 2.30 -16.63 -2.16
N PRO A 136 1.32 -17.28 -2.84
CA PRO A 136 0.32 -18.11 -2.17
C PRO A 136 0.93 -19.18 -1.26
N SER A 137 2.06 -19.78 -1.65
CA SER A 137 2.73 -20.80 -0.86
C SER A 137 3.29 -20.29 0.47
N LYS A 138 3.69 -19.00 0.55
CA LYS A 138 4.10 -18.38 1.80
C LYS A 138 2.91 -18.09 2.69
N TYR A 139 1.82 -17.57 2.14
CA TYR A 139 0.57 -17.37 2.88
C TYR A 139 0.00 -18.67 3.43
N MET A 140 0.03 -19.75 2.67
CA MET A 140 -0.42 -21.08 3.13
C MET A 140 0.42 -21.64 4.29
N LYS A 141 1.70 -21.30 4.40
CA LYS A 141 2.55 -21.67 5.54
C LYS A 141 2.25 -20.86 6.80
N GLU A 142 1.72 -19.66 6.64
CA GLU A 142 1.42 -18.72 7.70
C GLU A 142 -0.11 -18.52 7.81
N GLN A 143 -0.82 -19.64 7.93
CA GLN A 143 -2.29 -19.70 7.81
C GLN A 143 -3.00 -18.76 8.81
N GLU A 144 -2.52 -18.65 10.05
CA GLU A 144 -3.11 -17.78 11.05
C GLU A 144 -3.09 -16.30 10.61
N CYS A 145 -1.96 -15.85 10.06
CA CYS A 145 -1.84 -14.49 9.53
C CYS A 145 -2.72 -14.28 8.29
N THR A 146 -2.78 -15.29 7.43
CA THR A 146 -3.59 -15.27 6.23
C THR A 146 -5.08 -15.20 6.56
N ASP A 147 -5.53 -15.99 7.52
CA ASP A 147 -6.92 -15.98 8.01
C ASP A 147 -7.31 -14.63 8.63
N PHE A 148 -6.36 -13.96 9.29
CA PHE A 148 -6.57 -12.60 9.78
C PHE A 148 -6.75 -11.64 8.61
N ILE A 149 -5.82 -11.62 7.66
CA ILE A 149 -5.84 -10.72 6.49
C ILE A 149 -7.15 -10.93 5.70
N ALA A 150 -7.55 -12.17 5.49
CA ALA A 150 -8.77 -12.51 4.75
C ALA A 150 -10.06 -11.99 5.41
N LYS A 151 -10.03 -11.68 6.70
CA LYS A 151 -11.17 -11.12 7.44
C LYS A 151 -11.20 -9.58 7.47
N VAL A 152 -10.08 -8.92 7.09
CA VAL A 152 -10.02 -7.46 7.07
C VAL A 152 -10.78 -6.96 5.83
N PRO A 153 -11.82 -6.13 6.01
CA PRO A 153 -12.51 -5.53 4.86
C PRO A 153 -11.60 -4.60 4.06
N THR A 154 -11.83 -4.50 2.76
CA THR A 154 -11.10 -3.56 1.90
C THR A 154 -11.73 -2.15 1.89
N THR A 155 -12.98 -2.04 2.34
CA THR A 155 -13.69 -0.78 2.52
C THR A 155 -14.37 -0.74 3.88
N PHE A 156 -14.44 0.42 4.49
CA PHE A 156 -14.97 0.62 5.82
C PHE A 156 -16.07 1.67 5.82
N ASP A 157 -17.04 1.52 6.73
CA ASP A 157 -18.16 2.44 6.89
C ASP A 157 -17.79 3.58 7.85
N GLU A 158 -16.83 3.33 8.74
CA GLU A 158 -16.35 4.31 9.71
C GLU A 158 -14.85 4.15 9.93
N THR A 159 -14.17 5.29 10.06
CA THR A 159 -12.75 5.36 10.42
C THR A 159 -12.56 6.43 11.49
N ILE A 160 -11.94 6.06 12.61
CA ILE A 160 -11.67 6.95 13.73
C ILE A 160 -10.16 6.98 13.97
N ALA A 161 -9.56 8.16 13.89
CA ALA A 161 -8.20 8.36 14.33
C ALA A 161 -8.19 8.43 15.87
N LEU A 162 -7.52 7.49 16.50
CA LEU A 162 -7.47 7.38 17.95
C LEU A 162 -6.28 8.14 18.53
N ASP A 163 -5.09 7.89 17.98
CA ASP A 163 -3.85 8.51 18.43
C ASP A 163 -2.78 8.38 17.34
N GLY A 164 -1.72 9.18 17.41
CA GLY A 164 -0.62 9.06 16.47
C GLY A 164 0.45 10.13 16.61
N LYS A 165 1.65 9.76 16.19
CA LYS A 165 2.79 10.65 16.09
C LYS A 165 3.57 10.33 14.84
N ILE A 166 3.70 11.31 13.94
CA ILE A 166 4.39 11.13 12.65
C ILE A 166 5.75 10.50 12.84
N ALA A 167 6.04 9.48 12.04
CA ALA A 167 7.28 8.71 12.04
C ALA A 167 7.54 7.87 13.32
N GLU A 168 6.57 7.76 14.21
CA GLU A 168 6.68 6.92 15.39
C GLU A 168 5.57 5.87 15.45
N TYR A 169 4.30 6.28 15.38
CA TYR A 169 3.17 5.36 15.36
C TYR A 169 1.90 6.01 14.82
N ILE A 170 0.94 5.18 14.47
CA ILE A 170 -0.42 5.56 14.12
C ILE A 170 -1.41 4.54 14.68
N THR A 171 -2.50 5.00 15.26
CA THR A 171 -3.56 4.16 15.81
C THR A 171 -4.91 4.61 15.25
N ILE A 172 -5.57 3.73 14.53
CA ILE A 172 -6.91 3.97 13.99
C ILE A 172 -7.84 2.81 14.33
N ALA A 173 -9.11 3.10 14.45
CA ALA A 173 -10.17 2.10 14.49
C ALA A 173 -11.03 2.22 13.24
N ARG A 174 -11.41 1.09 12.66
CA ARG A 174 -12.27 1.01 11.49
C ARG A 174 -13.39 0.02 11.71
N ARG A 175 -14.59 0.34 11.22
CA ARG A 175 -15.78 -0.50 11.33
C ARG A 175 -16.37 -0.78 9.95
N LYS A 176 -16.83 -2.02 9.77
CA LYS A 176 -17.62 -2.47 8.63
C LYS A 176 -18.85 -3.20 9.15
N GLY A 177 -20.05 -2.74 8.75
CA GLY A 177 -21.31 -3.27 9.26
C GLY A 177 -21.65 -2.79 10.68
N ASN A 178 -22.64 -3.44 11.27
CA ASN A 178 -23.12 -3.16 12.64
C ASN A 178 -22.31 -3.95 13.67
#